data_df66e73ff0321f0ffc85f6ecbc18e839
#
_entry.id   df66e73ff0321f0ffc85f6ecbc18e839
#
_cell.length_a   1.000
_cell.length_b   1.000
_cell.length_c   1.000
_cell.angle_alpha   90.00
_cell.angle_beta   90.00
_cell.angle_gamma   90.00
#
_symmetry.space_group_name_H-M   'P 1'
#
loop_
_entity.id
_entity.type
_entity.pdbx_description
1 polymer ?
#
loop_
_entity_poly.entity_id
_entity_poly.type
_entity_poly.pdbx_seq_one_letter_code
_entity_poly.pdbx_strand_id
1 'polypeptide(L)'
;MDRGELEIRGRNLSTGLPSVLTVTSAQVREALREPVGEIIDSIRIALENTPPELSADIFDFGIMLSGGGALLGGMATLITERTGVRVTVAKRPLESVALGLGRVIEGNYPGLAKYRSR
;
A
#
# COMPACT_ATOMS: atom_id res chain seq x y z
N MET A 1 -10.59 8.48 16.11
CA MET A 1 -12.06 8.50 16.18
C MET A 1 -12.59 7.30 15.42
N ASP A 2 -13.11 6.36 16.17
CA ASP A 2 -13.63 5.10 15.63
C ASP A 2 -15.14 5.18 15.56
N ARG A 3 -15.69 5.50 14.40
CA ARG A 3 -17.13 5.71 14.21
C ARG A 3 -17.66 5.10 12.92
N GLY A 4 -17.15 3.93 12.55
CA GLY A 4 -17.70 3.22 11.42
C GLY A 4 -18.32 1.91 11.87
N GLU A 5 -19.61 1.79 11.75
CA GLU A 5 -20.32 0.53 11.81
C GLU A 5 -20.87 0.23 10.42
N LEU A 6 -20.74 -1.01 9.96
CA LEU A 6 -21.26 -1.46 8.69
C LEU A 6 -22.11 -2.71 8.92
N GLU A 7 -23.35 -2.66 8.50
CA GLU A 7 -24.18 -3.85 8.44
C GLU A 7 -23.83 -4.69 7.22
N ILE A 8 -23.45 -5.94 7.46
CA ILE A 8 -23.16 -6.92 6.43
C ILE A 8 -24.28 -7.95 6.43
N ARG A 9 -24.86 -8.16 5.26
CA ARG A 9 -25.91 -9.17 5.04
C ARG A 9 -25.30 -10.41 4.39
N GLY A 10 -25.58 -11.54 4.94
CA GLY A 10 -25.07 -12.81 4.43
C GLY A 10 -25.89 -14.00 4.91
N ARG A 11 -25.38 -15.18 4.68
CA ARG A 11 -25.98 -16.44 5.18
C ARG A 11 -25.16 -16.95 6.36
N ASN A 12 -25.81 -17.21 7.48
CA ASN A 12 -25.19 -17.89 8.60
C ASN A 12 -24.87 -19.33 8.20
N LEU A 13 -23.60 -19.69 8.24
CA LEU A 13 -23.14 -21.02 7.79
C LEU A 13 -23.59 -22.16 8.72
N SER A 14 -23.85 -21.87 10.00
CA SER A 14 -24.31 -22.86 10.97
C SER A 14 -25.80 -23.17 10.85
N THR A 15 -26.60 -22.14 10.56
CA THR A 15 -28.08 -22.30 10.47
C THR A 15 -28.60 -22.38 9.04
N GLY A 16 -27.81 -21.96 8.06
CA GLY A 16 -28.20 -21.82 6.66
C GLY A 16 -29.16 -20.68 6.36
N LEU A 17 -29.54 -19.89 7.36
CA LEU A 17 -30.52 -18.81 7.24
C LEU A 17 -29.84 -17.43 6.95
N PRO A 18 -30.60 -16.51 6.31
CA PRO A 18 -30.16 -15.13 6.19
C PRO A 18 -29.86 -14.51 7.55
N SER A 19 -28.76 -13.75 7.64
CA SER A 19 -28.33 -13.08 8.87
C SER A 19 -27.73 -11.72 8.56
N VAL A 20 -27.85 -10.83 9.50
CA VAL A 20 -27.23 -9.49 9.48
C VAL A 20 -26.22 -9.42 10.61
N LEU A 21 -25.02 -8.96 10.28
CA LEU A 21 -23.94 -8.78 11.23
C LEU A 21 -23.46 -7.32 11.16
N THR A 22 -23.31 -6.69 12.31
CA THR A 22 -22.66 -5.36 12.40
C THR A 22 -21.18 -5.56 12.63
N VAL A 23 -20.37 -4.96 11.76
CA VAL A 23 -18.90 -4.94 11.86
C VAL A 23 -18.46 -3.52 12.15
N THR A 24 -17.59 -3.38 13.15
CA THR A 24 -17.04 -2.08 13.55
C THR A 24 -15.66 -1.85 12.92
N SER A 25 -15.27 -0.58 12.76
CA SER A 25 -13.93 -0.23 12.31
C SER A 25 -12.83 -0.72 13.26
N ALA A 26 -13.13 -0.84 14.56
CA ALA A 26 -12.22 -1.43 15.55
C ALA A 26 -11.93 -2.91 15.28
N GLN A 27 -12.97 -3.69 14.97
CA GLN A 27 -12.83 -5.10 14.61
C GLN A 27 -12.02 -5.28 13.33
N VAL A 28 -12.26 -4.44 12.32
CA VAL A 28 -11.50 -4.47 11.06
C VAL A 28 -10.04 -4.11 11.30
N ARG A 29 -9.77 -3.08 12.10
CA ARG A 29 -8.40 -2.69 12.46
C ARG A 29 -7.65 -3.80 13.19
N GLU A 30 -8.31 -4.45 14.13
CA GLU A 30 -7.71 -5.58 14.86
C GLU A 30 -7.38 -6.74 13.92
N ALA A 31 -8.31 -7.09 13.01
CA ALA A 31 -8.10 -8.14 12.02
C ALA A 31 -6.96 -7.82 11.03
N LEU A 32 -6.74 -6.53 10.73
CA LEU A 32 -5.68 -6.08 9.82
C LEU A 32 -4.32 -5.93 10.49
N ARG A 33 -4.23 -5.99 11.81
CA ARG A 33 -2.99 -5.73 12.55
C ARG A 33 -1.85 -6.64 12.12
N GLU A 34 -2.10 -7.94 12.06
CA GLU A 34 -1.09 -8.93 11.69
C GLU A 34 -0.64 -8.79 10.24
N PRO A 35 -1.53 -8.83 9.21
CA PRO A 35 -1.10 -8.71 7.81
C PRO A 35 -0.44 -7.36 7.50
N VAL A 36 -0.87 -6.28 8.11
CA VAL A 36 -0.19 -4.97 7.98
C VAL A 36 1.19 -4.99 8.63
N GLY A 37 1.32 -5.67 9.78
CA GLY A 37 2.61 -5.88 10.45
C GLY A 37 3.61 -6.60 9.53
N GLU A 38 3.20 -7.68 8.88
CA GLU A 38 4.02 -8.44 7.93
C GLU A 38 4.49 -7.58 6.75
N ILE A 39 3.62 -6.69 6.23
CA ILE A 39 3.99 -5.75 5.18
C ILE A 39 5.08 -4.79 5.67
N ILE A 40 4.93 -4.24 6.86
CA ILE A 40 5.91 -3.31 7.44
C ILE A 40 7.25 -4.00 7.69
N ASP A 41 7.24 -5.22 8.20
CA ASP A 41 8.46 -5.99 8.42
C ASP A 41 9.17 -6.31 7.09
N SER A 42 8.41 -6.61 6.04
CA SER A 42 8.97 -6.80 4.69
C SER A 42 9.66 -5.52 4.16
N ILE A 43 9.05 -4.36 4.40
CA ILE A 43 9.64 -3.06 4.03
C ILE A 43 10.94 -2.83 4.83
N ARG A 44 10.94 -3.09 6.13
CA ARG A 44 12.13 -2.94 6.97
C ARG A 44 13.27 -3.82 6.49
N ILE A 45 13.00 -5.09 6.23
CA ILE A 45 13.98 -6.03 5.69
C ILE A 45 14.55 -5.52 4.35
N ALA A 46 13.70 -5.00 3.47
CA ALA A 46 14.16 -4.43 2.20
C ALA A 46 15.08 -3.22 2.40
N LEU A 47 14.75 -2.33 3.34
CA LEU A 47 15.58 -1.17 3.67
C LEU A 47 16.92 -1.60 4.30
N GLU A 48 16.92 -2.59 5.20
CA GLU A 48 18.11 -3.12 5.84
C GLU A 48 19.09 -3.77 4.84
N ASN A 49 18.56 -4.37 3.78
CA ASN A 49 19.34 -4.97 2.71
C ASN A 49 19.73 -4.00 1.57
N THR A 50 19.32 -2.76 1.68
CA THR A 50 19.61 -1.73 0.67
C THR A 50 21.04 -1.19 0.87
N PRO A 51 21.85 -1.06 -0.20
CA PRO A 51 23.18 -0.46 -0.12
C PRO A 51 23.15 0.95 0.47
N PRO A 52 24.20 1.38 1.22
CA PRO A 52 24.22 2.66 1.92
C PRO A 52 23.93 3.89 1.03
N GLU A 53 24.43 3.91 -0.20
CA GLU A 53 24.24 5.01 -1.15
C GLU A 53 22.75 5.16 -1.52
N LEU A 54 22.07 4.05 -1.76
CA LEU A 54 20.63 4.04 -2.08
C LEU A 54 19.78 4.31 -0.84
N SER A 55 20.24 3.88 0.33
CA SER A 55 19.54 4.18 1.59
C SER A 55 19.53 5.68 1.87
N ALA A 56 20.60 6.41 1.56
CA ALA A 56 20.65 7.86 1.67
C ALA A 56 19.62 8.52 0.75
N ASP A 57 19.54 8.08 -0.51
CA ASP A 57 18.56 8.59 -1.47
C ASP A 57 17.12 8.31 -1.00
N ILE A 58 16.84 7.11 -0.47
CA ILE A 58 15.52 6.76 0.06
C ILE A 58 15.16 7.66 1.26
N PHE A 59 16.11 7.96 2.12
CA PHE A 59 15.89 8.85 3.25
C PHE A 59 15.53 10.27 2.80
N ASP A 60 16.23 10.79 1.79
CA ASP A 60 16.03 12.15 1.26
C ASP A 60 14.73 12.27 0.45
N PHE A 61 14.47 11.32 -0.45
CA PHE A 61 13.33 11.37 -1.38
C PHE A 61 12.07 10.67 -0.86
N GLY A 62 12.21 9.72 0.06
CA GLY A 62 11.11 8.98 0.63
C GLY A 62 10.67 7.77 -0.20
N ILE A 63 9.57 7.16 0.22
CA ILE A 63 8.94 6.01 -0.42
C ILE A 63 7.61 6.43 -1.01
N MET A 64 7.32 6.01 -2.24
CA MET A 64 6.02 6.21 -2.86
C MET A 64 5.22 4.91 -2.85
N LEU A 65 4.00 4.96 -2.31
CA LEU A 65 3.05 3.86 -2.36
C LEU A 65 2.16 3.96 -3.60
N SER A 66 1.98 2.86 -4.27
CA SER A 66 1.04 2.69 -5.38
C SER A 66 0.24 1.40 -5.23
N GLY A 67 -0.72 1.20 -6.12
CA GLY A 67 -1.63 0.06 -6.06
C GLY A 67 -2.79 0.26 -5.09
N GLY A 68 -3.69 -0.72 -5.02
CA GLY A 68 -4.90 -0.65 -4.20
C GLY A 68 -4.62 -0.62 -2.70
N GLY A 69 -3.58 -1.30 -2.24
CA GLY A 69 -3.17 -1.30 -0.83
C GLY A 69 -2.76 0.08 -0.31
N ALA A 70 -2.28 0.97 -1.20
CA ALA A 70 -1.95 2.34 -0.84
C ALA A 70 -3.17 3.18 -0.43
N LEU A 71 -4.38 2.73 -0.78
CA LEU A 71 -5.65 3.39 -0.42
C LEU A 71 -6.14 3.00 0.98
N LEU A 72 -5.50 2.04 1.63
CA LEU A 72 -5.85 1.71 3.01
C LEU A 72 -5.51 2.89 3.92
N GLY A 73 -6.54 3.43 4.58
CA GLY A 73 -6.40 4.61 5.43
C GLY A 73 -5.36 4.42 6.53
N GLY A 74 -4.41 5.36 6.64
CA GLY A 74 -3.35 5.33 7.63
C GLY A 74 -2.12 4.49 7.26
N MET A 75 -2.11 3.75 6.15
CA MET A 75 -0.98 2.90 5.77
C MET A 75 0.32 3.70 5.61
N ALA A 76 0.29 4.81 4.86
CA ALA A 76 1.47 5.65 4.65
C ALA A 76 2.02 6.23 5.96
N THR A 77 1.13 6.68 6.85
CA THR A 77 1.50 7.20 8.17
C THR A 77 2.16 6.11 9.01
N LEU A 78 1.55 4.93 9.07
CA LEU A 78 2.07 3.82 9.85
C LEU A 78 3.44 3.35 9.37
N ILE A 79 3.64 3.26 8.04
CA ILE A 79 4.95 2.90 7.48
C ILE A 79 5.98 3.98 7.84
N THR A 80 5.63 5.27 7.72
CA THR A 80 6.51 6.38 8.10
C THR A 80 6.92 6.28 9.58
N GLU A 81 5.97 6.04 10.47
CA GLU A 81 6.24 5.90 11.91
C GLU A 81 7.14 4.71 12.23
N ARG A 82 6.98 3.60 11.52
CA ARG A 82 7.72 2.36 11.78
C ARG A 82 9.10 2.31 11.14
N THR A 83 9.30 3.03 10.04
CA THR A 83 10.57 3.01 9.28
C THR A 83 11.41 4.27 9.48
N GLY A 84 10.81 5.37 9.91
CA GLY A 84 11.44 6.68 9.96
C GLY A 84 11.60 7.34 8.57
N VAL A 85 11.14 6.69 7.50
CA VAL A 85 11.25 7.21 6.13
C VAL A 85 9.90 7.80 5.71
N ARG A 86 9.95 9.00 5.11
CA ARG A 86 8.74 9.66 4.61
C ARG A 86 8.06 8.82 3.53
N VAL A 87 6.76 8.57 3.69
CA VAL A 87 5.96 7.80 2.75
C VAL A 87 4.83 8.66 2.19
N THR A 88 4.67 8.65 0.87
CA THR A 88 3.61 9.37 0.17
C THR A 88 2.82 8.41 -0.72
N VAL A 89 1.53 8.66 -0.87
CA VAL A 89 0.66 7.88 -1.78
C VAL A 89 0.67 8.56 -3.15
N ALA A 90 0.82 7.78 -4.20
CA ALA A 90 0.75 8.27 -5.57
C ALA A 90 -0.61 8.94 -5.85
N LYS A 91 -0.65 9.95 -6.70
CA LYS A 91 -1.91 10.68 -7.03
C LYS A 91 -2.98 9.77 -7.62
N ARG A 92 -2.59 8.77 -8.39
CA ARG A 92 -3.47 7.77 -9.03
C ARG A 92 -2.92 6.36 -8.74
N PRO A 93 -3.05 5.88 -7.50
CA PRO A 93 -2.31 4.71 -7.06
C PRO A 93 -2.70 3.44 -7.82
N LEU A 94 -3.97 3.27 -8.19
CA LEU A 94 -4.44 2.11 -8.96
C LEU A 94 -3.94 2.10 -10.40
N GLU A 95 -3.59 3.26 -10.95
CA GLU A 95 -3.24 3.43 -12.35
C GLU A 95 -1.74 3.72 -12.56
N SER A 96 -0.98 3.86 -11.50
CA SER A 96 0.43 4.30 -11.54
C SER A 96 1.28 3.44 -12.47
N VAL A 97 1.12 2.12 -12.45
CA VAL A 97 1.87 1.19 -13.30
C VAL A 97 1.49 1.40 -14.78
N ALA A 98 0.19 1.44 -15.09
CA ALA A 98 -0.30 1.63 -16.46
C ALA A 98 0.14 3.00 -17.03
N LEU A 99 0.07 4.06 -16.22
CA LEU A 99 0.53 5.39 -16.61
C LEU A 99 2.05 5.43 -16.84
N GLY A 100 2.82 4.74 -16.00
CA GLY A 100 4.25 4.61 -16.15
C GLY A 100 4.63 3.88 -17.45
N LEU A 101 3.97 2.76 -17.75
CA LEU A 101 4.15 2.01 -19.00
C LEU A 101 3.78 2.86 -20.21
N GLY A 102 2.68 3.62 -20.15
CA GLY A 102 2.28 4.54 -21.22
C GLY A 102 3.38 5.56 -21.52
N ARG A 103 3.96 6.18 -20.51
CA ARG A 103 5.08 7.14 -20.67
C ARG A 103 6.31 6.50 -21.31
N VAL A 104 6.62 5.25 -20.97
CA VAL A 104 7.71 4.50 -21.60
C VAL A 104 7.45 4.26 -23.07
N ILE A 105 6.25 3.82 -23.45
CA ILE A 105 5.83 3.56 -24.83
C ILE A 105 5.86 4.85 -25.67
N GLU A 106 5.37 5.95 -25.13
CA GLU A 106 5.36 7.26 -25.76
C GLU A 106 6.76 7.89 -25.88
N GLY A 107 7.78 7.28 -25.29
CA GLY A 107 9.15 7.77 -25.32
C GLY A 107 9.43 8.96 -24.42
N ASN A 108 8.53 9.27 -23.49
CA ASN A 108 8.64 10.39 -22.57
C ASN A 108 9.51 10.08 -21.34
N TYR A 109 10.27 8.99 -21.38
CA TYR A 109 11.17 8.60 -20.30
C TYR A 109 12.60 8.43 -20.81
N PRO A 110 13.46 9.47 -20.74
CA PRO A 110 14.81 9.45 -21.32
C PRO A 110 15.69 8.32 -20.79
N GLY A 111 15.55 7.92 -19.53
CA GLY A 111 16.32 6.85 -18.91
C GLY A 111 16.13 5.46 -19.51
N LEU A 112 15.03 5.24 -20.25
CA LEU A 112 14.72 3.97 -20.90
C LEU A 112 14.89 4.00 -22.41
N ALA A 113 15.32 5.10 -23.00
CA ALA A 113 15.54 5.24 -24.45
C ALA A 113 16.47 4.15 -24.99
N LYS A 114 17.47 3.74 -24.21
CA LYS A 114 18.43 2.67 -24.56
C LYS A 114 17.83 1.28 -24.72
N TYR A 115 16.61 1.04 -24.22
CA TYR A 115 15.93 -0.25 -24.33
C TYR A 115 14.90 -0.32 -25.46
N ARG A 116 14.69 0.79 -26.20
CA ARG A 116 13.70 0.87 -27.29
C ARG A 116 14.16 0.27 -28.63
N SER A 117 15.43 -0.05 -28.75
CA SER A 117 16.05 -0.52 -30.01
C SER A 117 16.38 -2.00 -29.97
N ARG A 118 15.38 -2.84 -29.70
CA ARG A 118 15.45 -4.28 -29.99
C ARG A 118 14.12 -4.80 -30.46
#